data_5e24ad7cc2ccbb7855efc98271093671
#
_entry.id   5e24ad7cc2ccbb7855efc98271093671
#
_cell.length_a   1.000
_cell.length_b   1.000
_cell.length_c   1.000
_cell.angle_alpha   90.00
_cell.angle_beta   90.00
_cell.angle_gamma   90.00
#
_symmetry.space_group_name_H-M   'P 1'
#
loop_
_entity.id
_entity.type
_entity.pdbx_description
1 polymer ?
#
loop_
_entity_poly.entity_id
_entity_poly.type
_entity_poly.pdbx_seq_one_letter_code
_entity_poly.pdbx_strand_id
1 'polypeptide(L)'
;MVAAQANLRGMIQQAWYIGCCFAGLFHTMEVMAWSNEEAKRLAVALKAARIERGFSQEKLAFGAGITKNQMQLLEAGRASGRKGETGCSNPQMATIYGLAEALDLTVAELFERAGL
;
A
#
# COMPACT_ATOMS: atom_id res chain seq x y z
N MET A 1 5.22 -8.28 -23.23
CA MET A 1 5.40 -7.56 -21.95
C MET A 1 4.47 -8.02 -20.86
N VAL A 2 3.18 -8.08 -21.13
CA VAL A 2 2.21 -8.61 -20.14
C VAL A 2 2.49 -10.06 -19.82
N ALA A 3 2.89 -10.86 -20.81
CA ALA A 3 3.26 -12.26 -20.62
C ALA A 3 4.50 -12.43 -19.74
N ALA A 4 5.46 -11.53 -19.82
CA ALA A 4 6.66 -11.58 -18.99
C ALA A 4 6.32 -11.28 -17.52
N GLN A 5 5.41 -10.35 -17.28
CA GLN A 5 4.96 -10.05 -15.92
C GLN A 5 4.15 -11.20 -15.32
N ALA A 6 3.32 -11.84 -16.14
CA ALA A 6 2.56 -13.02 -15.71
C ALA A 6 3.50 -14.18 -15.36
N ASN A 7 4.56 -14.36 -16.14
CA ASN A 7 5.55 -15.39 -15.87
C ASN A 7 6.32 -15.14 -14.58
N LEU A 8 6.67 -13.87 -14.31
CA LEU A 8 7.34 -13.50 -13.07
C LEU A 8 6.45 -13.79 -11.86
N ARG A 9 5.17 -13.47 -11.94
CA ARG A 9 4.23 -13.79 -10.89
C ARG A 9 4.06 -15.29 -10.71
N GLY A 10 4.02 -16.04 -11.82
CA GLY A 10 3.95 -17.48 -11.79
C GLY A 10 5.19 -18.10 -11.16
N MET A 11 6.37 -17.57 -11.46
CA MET A 11 7.62 -18.02 -10.85
C MET A 11 7.66 -17.74 -9.36
N ILE A 12 7.17 -16.59 -8.91
CA ILE A 12 7.09 -16.26 -7.49
C ILE A 12 6.12 -17.19 -6.78
N GLN A 13 4.97 -17.48 -7.37
CA GLN A 13 4.01 -18.41 -6.80
C GLN A 13 4.55 -19.84 -6.76
N GLN A 14 5.26 -20.28 -7.80
CA GLN A 14 5.89 -21.59 -7.82
C GLN A 14 7.03 -21.68 -6.78
N ALA A 15 7.76 -20.61 -6.59
CA ALA A 15 8.77 -20.53 -5.55
C ALA A 15 8.16 -20.70 -4.17
N TRP A 16 6.96 -20.17 -3.94
CA TRP A 16 6.22 -20.41 -2.71
C TRP A 16 5.85 -21.89 -2.52
N TYR A 17 5.43 -22.54 -3.59
CA TYR A 17 5.04 -23.96 -3.55
C TYR A 17 6.22 -24.87 -3.31
N ILE A 18 7.34 -24.59 -3.96
CA ILE A 18 8.58 -25.31 -3.79
C ILE A 18 9.29 -24.87 -2.53
N GLY A 19 8.98 -23.69 -2.08
CA GLY A 19 9.68 -22.95 -1.05
C GLY A 19 9.53 -23.48 0.36
N CYS A 20 8.66 -24.42 0.61
CA CYS A 20 8.64 -25.08 1.91
C CYS A 20 10.00 -25.72 2.23
N CYS A 21 10.74 -26.14 1.19
CA CYS A 21 12.08 -26.71 1.33
C CYS A 21 13.17 -25.65 1.46
N PHE A 22 12.89 -24.43 1.00
CA PHE A 22 13.85 -23.32 1.01
C PHE A 22 13.46 -22.21 1.98
N ALA A 23 12.44 -22.43 2.79
CA ALA A 23 11.91 -21.42 3.70
C ALA A 23 12.98 -20.81 4.61
N GLY A 24 13.97 -21.60 5.00
CA GLY A 24 15.06 -21.11 5.82
C GLY A 24 16.01 -20.14 5.13
N LEU A 25 16.04 -20.15 3.79
CA LEU A 25 16.92 -19.28 3.01
C LEU A 25 16.27 -17.96 2.64
N PHE A 26 14.96 -17.93 2.44
CA PHE A 26 14.26 -16.77 1.88
C PHE A 26 13.29 -16.10 2.84
N HIS A 27 13.04 -16.68 4.00
CA HIS A 27 12.00 -16.24 4.90
C HIS A 27 12.14 -14.77 5.33
N THR A 28 13.36 -14.26 5.46
CA THR A 28 13.59 -12.88 5.91
C THR A 28 13.20 -11.84 4.88
N MET A 29 13.22 -12.22 3.60
CA MET A 29 12.91 -11.28 2.52
C MET A 29 11.45 -11.32 2.09
N GLU A 30 10.82 -12.47 2.23
CA GLU A 30 9.52 -12.72 1.62
C GLU A 30 8.38 -12.76 2.59
N VAL A 31 8.66 -12.92 3.86
CA VAL A 31 7.65 -12.94 4.91
C VAL A 31 6.95 -11.59 5.03
N MET A 32 7.65 -10.52 4.70
CA MET A 32 7.10 -9.17 4.79
C MET A 32 6.66 -8.67 3.42
N ALA A 33 5.50 -9.14 2.98
CA ALA A 33 4.88 -8.68 1.74
C ALA A 33 4.51 -7.21 1.81
N TRP A 34 4.28 -6.68 3.00
CA TRP A 34 4.01 -5.27 3.23
C TRP A 34 5.06 -4.70 4.18
N SER A 35 5.84 -3.75 3.69
CA SER A 35 6.94 -3.17 4.44
C SER A 35 6.93 -1.63 4.30
N ASN A 36 7.96 -1.01 4.81
CA ASN A 36 8.15 0.45 4.68
C ASN A 36 8.12 0.90 3.22
N GLU A 37 8.65 0.10 2.33
CA GLU A 37 8.72 0.45 0.90
C GLU A 37 7.32 0.53 0.28
N GLU A 38 6.49 -0.48 0.49
CA GLU A 38 5.13 -0.50 -0.01
C GLU A 38 4.28 0.60 0.63
N ALA A 39 4.46 0.83 1.92
CA ALA A 39 3.76 1.90 2.62
C ALA A 39 4.12 3.28 2.05
N LYS A 40 5.37 3.51 1.73
CA LYS A 40 5.82 4.76 1.12
C LYS A 40 5.28 4.94 -0.28
N ARG A 41 5.28 3.89 -1.07
CA ARG A 41 4.73 3.92 -2.43
C ARG A 41 3.24 4.26 -2.40
N LEU A 42 2.50 3.62 -1.52
CA LEU A 42 1.09 3.93 -1.34
C LEU A 42 0.88 5.37 -0.88
N ALA A 43 1.69 5.84 0.07
CA ALA A 43 1.62 7.20 0.57
C ALA A 43 1.80 8.24 -0.54
N VAL A 44 2.81 8.04 -1.38
CA VAL A 44 3.09 8.92 -2.53
C VAL A 44 1.92 8.91 -3.52
N ALA A 45 1.39 7.73 -3.83
CA ALA A 45 0.27 7.60 -4.76
C ALA A 45 -1.00 8.27 -4.22
N LEU A 46 -1.29 8.09 -2.95
CA LEU A 46 -2.45 8.73 -2.30
C LEU A 46 -2.33 10.25 -2.33
N LYS A 47 -1.18 10.77 -1.98
CA LYS A 47 -0.94 12.20 -1.97
C LYS A 47 -1.05 12.79 -3.39
N ALA A 48 -0.45 12.15 -4.37
CA ALA A 48 -0.52 12.60 -5.76
C ALA A 48 -1.96 12.60 -6.28
N ALA A 49 -2.70 11.53 -6.04
CA ALA A 49 -4.10 11.43 -6.47
C ALA A 49 -4.97 12.48 -5.77
N ARG A 50 -4.73 12.72 -4.49
CA ARG A 50 -5.43 13.75 -3.73
C ARG A 50 -5.20 15.13 -4.32
N ILE A 51 -3.94 15.46 -4.61
CA ILE A 51 -3.57 16.75 -5.18
C ILE A 51 -4.17 16.92 -6.58
N GLU A 52 -4.14 15.88 -7.40
CA GLU A 52 -4.79 15.91 -8.73
C GLU A 52 -6.27 16.24 -8.64
N ARG A 53 -6.95 15.78 -7.59
CA ARG A 53 -8.36 16.07 -7.37
C ARG A 53 -8.61 17.42 -6.70
N GLY A 54 -7.55 18.10 -6.25
CA GLY A 54 -7.68 19.35 -5.52
C GLY A 54 -8.25 19.20 -4.12
N PHE A 55 -8.11 18.02 -3.52
CA PHE A 55 -8.66 17.73 -2.19
C PHE A 55 -7.64 18.06 -1.11
N SER A 56 -8.15 18.59 0.02
CA SER A 56 -7.36 18.66 1.24
C SER A 56 -7.29 17.28 1.90
N GLN A 57 -6.37 17.10 2.82
CA GLN A 57 -6.30 15.87 3.61
C GLN A 57 -7.60 15.63 4.37
N GLU A 58 -8.18 16.70 4.93
CA GLU A 58 -9.44 16.61 5.66
C GLU A 58 -10.60 16.16 4.76
N LYS A 59 -10.66 16.72 3.56
CA LYS A 59 -11.73 16.38 2.61
C LYS A 59 -11.65 14.93 2.20
N LEU A 60 -10.45 14.45 1.87
CA LEU A 60 -10.26 13.06 1.49
C LEU A 60 -10.54 12.13 2.66
N ALA A 61 -10.06 12.47 3.85
CA ALA A 61 -10.31 11.68 5.06
C ALA A 61 -11.81 11.55 5.33
N PHE A 62 -12.54 12.66 5.25
CA PHE A 62 -13.98 12.66 5.44
C PHE A 62 -14.67 11.75 4.42
N GLY A 63 -14.31 11.86 3.14
CA GLY A 63 -14.89 11.04 2.08
C GLY A 63 -14.57 9.56 2.24
N ALA A 64 -13.43 9.23 2.82
CA ALA A 64 -13.02 7.85 3.06
C ALA A 64 -13.50 7.29 4.41
N GLY A 65 -14.09 8.11 5.25
CA GLY A 65 -14.57 7.68 6.56
C GLY A 65 -13.48 7.47 7.59
N ILE A 66 -12.36 8.17 7.45
CA ILE A 66 -11.25 8.10 8.41
C ILE A 66 -10.97 9.49 9.00
N THR A 67 -10.17 9.52 10.05
CA THR A 67 -9.80 10.80 10.68
C THR A 67 -8.69 11.49 9.89
N LYS A 68 -8.59 12.80 10.07
CA LYS A 68 -7.48 13.59 9.50
C LYS A 68 -6.12 13.03 9.95
N ASN A 69 -6.02 12.67 11.22
CA ASN A 69 -4.78 12.11 11.76
C ASN A 69 -4.39 10.81 11.06
N GLN A 70 -5.35 9.93 10.83
CA GLN A 70 -5.12 8.70 10.07
C GLN A 70 -4.66 9.00 8.65
N MET A 71 -5.27 9.99 8.00
CA MET A 71 -4.87 10.41 6.67
C MET A 71 -3.43 10.94 6.64
N GLN A 72 -3.06 11.74 7.62
CA GLN A 72 -1.70 12.26 7.75
C GLN A 72 -0.69 11.13 7.91
N LEU A 73 -1.00 10.15 8.74
CA LEU A 73 -0.13 8.99 8.94
C LEU A 73 0.01 8.17 7.67
N LEU A 74 -1.08 7.96 6.94
CA LEU A 74 -1.05 7.24 5.67
C LEU A 74 -0.17 7.94 4.64
N GLU A 75 -0.30 9.25 4.50
CA GLU A 75 0.52 10.01 3.54
C GLU A 75 1.97 10.15 3.99
N ALA A 76 2.26 9.93 5.27
CA ALA A 76 3.62 9.88 5.79
C ALA A 76 4.21 8.46 5.75
N GLY A 77 3.40 7.45 5.47
CA GLY A 77 3.83 6.06 5.47
C GLY A 77 4.09 5.51 6.87
N ARG A 78 3.54 6.12 7.91
CA ARG A 78 3.81 5.80 9.31
C ARG A 78 2.63 5.14 9.99
N ALA A 79 2.92 4.22 10.90
CA ALA A 79 1.89 3.57 11.71
C ALA A 79 1.40 4.47 12.83
N SER A 80 2.27 5.33 13.35
CA SER A 80 1.96 6.17 14.50
C SER A 80 2.72 7.49 14.42
N GLY A 81 2.12 8.53 15.00
CA GLY A 81 2.80 9.82 15.16
C GLY A 81 3.68 9.91 16.39
N ARG A 82 3.75 8.88 17.22
CA ARG A 82 4.53 8.90 18.44
C ARG A 82 6.02 8.87 18.17
N LYS A 83 6.77 9.67 18.93
CA LYS A 83 8.22 9.69 18.86
C LYS A 83 8.78 8.32 19.23
N GLY A 84 9.72 7.82 18.42
CA GLY A 84 10.39 6.56 18.68
C GLY A 84 9.70 5.32 18.13
N GLU A 85 8.48 5.44 17.63
CA GLU A 85 7.82 4.33 16.95
C GLU A 85 8.24 4.29 15.48
N THR A 86 8.64 3.12 15.01
CA THR A 86 9.24 2.93 13.68
C THR A 86 8.37 2.12 12.72
N GLY A 87 7.14 1.81 13.08
CA GLY A 87 6.25 1.03 12.23
C GLY A 87 5.82 1.78 10.98
N CYS A 88 5.60 1.05 9.88
CA CYS A 88 5.02 1.58 8.66
C CYS A 88 3.50 1.54 8.73
N SER A 89 2.83 2.38 7.93
CA SER A 89 1.38 2.33 7.82
C SER A 89 0.92 1.00 7.25
N ASN A 90 -0.16 0.48 7.79
CA ASN A 90 -0.78 -0.75 7.32
C ASN A 90 -2.30 -0.54 7.36
N PRO A 91 -2.83 0.15 6.34
CA PRO A 91 -4.26 0.48 6.32
C PRO A 91 -5.11 -0.76 6.16
N GLN A 92 -6.27 -0.75 6.79
CA GLN A 92 -7.27 -1.80 6.60
C GLN A 92 -7.85 -1.73 5.19
N MET A 93 -8.32 -2.85 4.69
CA MET A 93 -8.91 -2.92 3.36
C MET A 93 -10.13 -1.98 3.24
N ALA A 94 -10.93 -1.85 4.28
CA ALA A 94 -12.05 -0.91 4.27
C ALA A 94 -11.59 0.53 4.05
N THR A 95 -10.47 0.90 4.66
CA THR A 95 -9.86 2.23 4.47
C THR A 95 -9.39 2.41 3.02
N ILE A 96 -8.73 1.41 2.47
CA ILE A 96 -8.26 1.43 1.08
C ILE A 96 -9.44 1.61 0.11
N TYR A 97 -10.50 0.87 0.32
CA TYR A 97 -11.71 1.01 -0.50
C TYR A 97 -12.32 2.41 -0.39
N GLY A 98 -12.43 2.93 0.83
CA GLY A 98 -12.96 4.26 1.05
C GLY A 98 -12.14 5.34 0.37
N LEU A 99 -10.81 5.23 0.45
CA LEU A 99 -9.90 6.17 -0.21
C LEU A 99 -10.02 6.11 -1.73
N ALA A 100 -10.02 4.91 -2.29
CA ALA A 100 -10.14 4.72 -3.73
C ALA A 100 -11.47 5.30 -4.25
N GLU A 101 -12.56 5.00 -3.56
CA GLU A 101 -13.87 5.52 -3.90
C GLU A 101 -13.93 7.04 -3.84
N ALA A 102 -13.38 7.63 -2.78
CA ALA A 102 -13.34 9.09 -2.63
C ALA A 102 -12.50 9.76 -3.72
N LEU A 103 -11.49 9.06 -4.23
CA LEU A 103 -10.64 9.53 -5.32
C LEU A 103 -11.18 9.17 -6.71
N ASP A 104 -12.33 8.51 -6.77
CA ASP A 104 -12.95 8.02 -8.00
C ASP A 104 -12.00 7.07 -8.77
N LEU A 105 -11.35 6.20 -8.03
CA LEU A 105 -10.46 5.17 -8.56
C LEU A 105 -10.92 3.80 -8.09
N THR A 106 -10.54 2.77 -8.84
CA THR A 106 -10.63 1.41 -8.31
C THR A 106 -9.42 1.14 -7.41
N VAL A 107 -9.54 0.16 -6.53
CA VAL A 107 -8.40 -0.26 -5.69
C VAL A 107 -7.23 -0.71 -6.57
N ALA A 108 -7.52 -1.39 -7.68
CA ALA A 108 -6.49 -1.82 -8.63
C ALA A 108 -5.75 -0.62 -9.23
N GLU A 109 -6.48 0.42 -9.65
CA GLU A 109 -5.88 1.63 -10.20
C GLU A 109 -5.01 2.35 -9.18
N LEU A 110 -5.47 2.41 -7.93
CA LEU A 110 -4.69 3.01 -6.85
C LEU A 110 -3.38 2.27 -6.64
N PHE A 111 -3.43 0.95 -6.60
CA PHE A 111 -2.22 0.14 -6.43
C PHE A 111 -1.31 0.20 -7.65
N GLU A 112 -1.84 0.27 -8.85
CA GLU A 112 -1.04 0.47 -10.06
C GLU A 112 -0.27 1.78 -10.00
N ARG A 113 -0.92 2.86 -9.58
CA ARG A 113 -0.27 4.16 -9.39
C ARG A 113 0.83 4.10 -8.33
N ALA A 114 0.66 3.26 -7.33
CA ALA A 114 1.67 3.06 -6.29
C ALA A 114 2.82 2.14 -6.75
N GLY A 115 2.67 1.48 -7.90
CA GLY A 115 3.65 0.50 -8.37
C GLY A 115 3.60 -0.82 -7.61
N LEU A 116 2.43 -1.15 -7.09
CA LEU A 116 2.23 -2.36 -6.26
C LEU A 116 1.49 -3.50 -6.99
#